data_0107ca998a886de8573b1a54004bdabf
#
_entry.id   0107ca998a886de8573b1a54004bdabf
#
_cell.length_a   1.000
_cell.length_b   1.000
_cell.length_c   1.000
_cell.angle_alpha   90.00
_cell.angle_beta   90.00
_cell.angle_gamma   90.00
#
_symmetry.space_group_name_H-M   'P 1'
#
loop_
_entity.id
_entity.type
_entity.pdbx_description
1 polymer ?
#
loop_
_entity_poly.entity_id
_entity_poly.type
_entity_poly.pdbx_seq_one_letter_code
_entity_poly.pdbx_strand_id
1 'polypeptide(L)'
;MTVEEIFRDLSAHMVKGVMIHEQLADYYDFLNLHGYKRCHEYHSKCEMKYMRKLHRYFINHYNKLIEENPIENPDVIPSSWYRYKRDEVDVNTKRNAVKAGIEKWVAWETETKTLYEQAYIDLLDLGEVAAAKKIACYVCAVDRELKWAQRKHINLVTADYSISYILGEQDYLHDWYKDKMKHYDKH
;
A
#
# COMPACT_ATOMS: atom_id res chain seq x y z
N MET A 1 14.23 3.43 21.75
CA MET A 1 14.09 4.06 20.41
C MET A 1 13.92 5.55 20.62
N THR A 2 14.55 6.41 19.83
CA THR A 2 14.37 7.87 19.88
C THR A 2 13.24 8.29 18.96
N VAL A 3 12.75 9.53 19.11
CA VAL A 3 11.74 10.10 18.21
C VAL A 3 12.23 10.12 16.76
N GLU A 4 13.49 10.49 16.55
CA GLU A 4 14.11 10.53 15.23
C GLU A 4 14.13 9.14 14.57
N GLU A 5 14.48 8.10 15.33
CA GLU A 5 14.47 6.71 14.83
C GLU A 5 13.07 6.27 14.43
N ILE A 6 12.05 6.57 15.26
CA ILE A 6 10.65 6.23 14.93
C ILE A 6 10.21 6.89 13.62
N PHE A 7 10.44 8.19 13.46
CA PHE A 7 10.00 8.91 12.26
C PHE A 7 10.79 8.48 11.01
N ARG A 8 12.08 8.15 11.16
CA ARG A 8 12.92 7.60 10.09
C ARG A 8 12.38 6.26 9.61
N ASP A 9 12.07 5.35 10.53
CA ASP A 9 11.58 4.01 10.20
C ASP A 9 10.17 4.07 9.57
N LEU A 10 9.30 4.95 10.06
CA LEU A 10 8.00 5.21 9.44
C LEU A 10 8.14 5.77 8.02
N SER A 11 9.07 6.71 7.79
CA SER A 11 9.33 7.26 6.47
C SER A 11 9.83 6.19 5.50
N ALA A 12 10.80 5.40 5.91
CA ALA A 12 11.35 4.30 5.10
C ALA A 12 10.25 3.27 4.75
N HIS A 13 9.38 2.94 5.71
CA HIS A 13 8.27 2.02 5.48
C HIS A 13 7.27 2.59 4.45
N MET A 14 6.90 3.87 4.54
CA MET A 14 6.02 4.52 3.56
C MET A 14 6.62 4.52 2.15
N VAL A 15 7.93 4.77 1.99
CA VAL A 15 8.60 4.67 0.69
C VAL A 15 8.56 3.24 0.15
N LYS A 16 8.80 2.24 1.01
CA LYS A 16 8.64 0.82 0.64
C LYS A 16 7.22 0.52 0.17
N GLY A 17 6.19 1.10 0.82
CA GLY A 17 4.79 1.00 0.39
C GLY A 17 4.55 1.55 -1.02
N VAL A 18 5.10 2.73 -1.32
CA VAL A 18 5.06 3.29 -2.68
C VAL A 18 5.63 2.29 -3.69
N MET A 19 6.82 1.72 -3.42
CA MET A 19 7.47 0.77 -4.33
C MET A 19 6.66 -0.52 -4.52
N ILE A 20 6.07 -1.06 -3.46
CA ILE A 20 5.21 -2.25 -3.52
C ILE A 20 4.00 -2.00 -4.41
N HIS A 21 3.31 -0.88 -4.22
CA HIS A 21 2.13 -0.56 -4.99
C HIS A 21 2.45 -0.23 -6.46
N GLU A 22 3.56 0.44 -6.75
CA GLU A 22 4.01 0.66 -8.14
C GLU A 22 4.32 -0.68 -8.83
N GLN A 23 5.05 -1.59 -8.18
CA GLN A 23 5.34 -2.91 -8.74
C GLN A 23 4.07 -3.74 -8.98
N LEU A 24 3.10 -3.70 -8.06
CA LEU A 24 1.81 -4.36 -8.26
C LEU A 24 1.02 -3.72 -9.41
N ALA A 25 1.07 -2.40 -9.55
CA ALA A 25 0.43 -1.69 -10.65
C ALA A 25 1.02 -2.11 -12.00
N ASP A 26 2.34 -2.13 -12.14
CA ASP A 26 3.04 -2.57 -13.35
C ASP A 26 2.71 -4.04 -13.68
N TYR A 27 2.68 -4.88 -12.65
CA TYR A 27 2.34 -6.29 -12.80
C TYR A 27 0.92 -6.50 -13.34
N TYR A 28 -0.06 -5.80 -12.79
CA TYR A 28 -1.43 -5.86 -13.27
C TYR A 28 -1.62 -5.23 -14.66
N ASP A 29 -0.83 -4.20 -14.98
CA ASP A 29 -0.81 -3.66 -16.35
C ASP A 29 -0.30 -4.68 -17.37
N PHE A 30 0.78 -5.38 -17.02
CA PHE A 30 1.31 -6.48 -17.84
C PHE A 30 0.27 -7.58 -18.10
N LEU A 31 -0.59 -7.85 -17.13
CA LEU A 31 -1.66 -8.86 -17.23
C LEU A 31 -2.94 -8.35 -17.93
N ASN A 32 -2.97 -7.11 -18.40
CA ASN A 32 -4.18 -6.41 -18.90
C ASN A 32 -5.32 -6.36 -17.85
N LEU A 33 -4.97 -6.16 -16.57
CA LEU A 33 -5.90 -6.00 -15.46
C LEU A 33 -5.90 -4.54 -14.99
N HIS A 34 -6.38 -3.64 -15.85
CA HIS A 34 -6.27 -2.20 -15.67
C HIS A 34 -7.01 -1.65 -14.45
N GLY A 35 -8.08 -2.27 -13.99
CA GLY A 35 -8.76 -1.88 -12.76
C GLY A 35 -7.89 -2.10 -11.53
N TYR A 36 -7.26 -3.27 -11.44
CA TYR A 36 -6.29 -3.59 -10.38
C TYR A 36 -5.06 -2.67 -10.44
N LYS A 37 -4.50 -2.43 -11.64
CA LYS A 37 -3.44 -1.44 -11.85
C LYS A 37 -3.81 -0.10 -11.21
N ARG A 38 -4.95 0.47 -11.60
CA ARG A 38 -5.38 1.80 -11.12
C ARG A 38 -5.63 1.82 -9.61
N CYS A 39 -6.08 0.72 -9.03
CA CYS A 39 -6.21 0.57 -7.61
C CYS A 39 -4.86 0.77 -6.90
N HIS A 40 -3.82 0.09 -7.35
CA HIS A 40 -2.49 0.20 -6.76
C HIS A 40 -1.80 1.53 -7.07
N GLU A 41 -1.99 2.11 -8.25
CA GLU A 41 -1.56 3.49 -8.54
C GLU A 41 -2.16 4.51 -7.54
N TYR A 42 -3.41 4.31 -7.12
CA TYR A 42 -4.05 5.16 -6.12
C TYR A 42 -3.40 4.99 -4.74
N HIS A 43 -3.16 3.74 -4.32
CA HIS A 43 -2.52 3.45 -3.02
C HIS A 43 -1.08 3.99 -2.98
N SER A 44 -0.30 3.82 -4.04
CA SER A 44 1.03 4.43 -4.18
C SER A 44 0.98 5.96 -3.95
N LYS A 45 0.03 6.65 -4.58
CA LYS A 45 -0.17 8.09 -4.38
C LYS A 45 -0.56 8.43 -2.94
N CYS A 46 -1.36 7.59 -2.29
CA CYS A 46 -1.75 7.79 -0.89
C CYS A 46 -0.53 7.66 0.03
N GLU A 47 0.29 6.62 -0.14
CA GLU A 47 1.53 6.44 0.61
C GLU A 47 2.48 7.64 0.46
N MET A 48 2.71 8.09 -0.76
CA MET A 48 3.51 9.28 -1.02
C MET A 48 2.97 10.53 -0.32
N LYS A 49 1.64 10.69 -0.28
CA LYS A 49 0.98 11.80 0.39
C LYS A 49 1.14 11.71 1.91
N TYR A 50 1.02 10.51 2.50
CA TYR A 50 1.23 10.28 3.93
C TYR A 50 2.68 10.56 4.32
N MET A 51 3.64 10.08 3.55
CA MET A 51 5.06 10.36 3.76
C MET A 51 5.34 11.88 3.77
N ARG A 52 4.86 12.62 2.77
CA ARG A 52 5.03 14.08 2.72
C ARG A 52 4.40 14.79 3.92
N LYS A 53 3.24 14.32 4.39
CA LYS A 53 2.59 14.86 5.59
C LYS A 53 3.37 14.53 6.86
N LEU A 54 3.98 13.34 6.93
CA LEU A 54 4.85 12.93 8.03
C LEU A 54 6.10 13.83 8.10
N HIS A 55 6.80 14.01 6.97
CA HIS A 55 7.98 14.87 6.87
C HIS A 55 7.67 16.32 7.26
N ARG A 56 6.58 16.88 6.72
CA ARG A 56 6.17 18.24 7.06
C ARG A 56 5.86 18.39 8.54
N TYR A 57 5.19 17.41 9.15
CA TYR A 57 4.91 17.40 10.57
C TYR A 57 6.23 17.42 11.37
N PHE A 58 7.15 16.50 11.05
CA PHE A 58 8.43 16.38 11.75
C PHE A 58 9.26 17.66 11.66
N ILE A 59 9.40 18.24 10.47
CA ILE A 59 10.11 19.48 10.25
C ILE A 59 9.52 20.62 11.10
N ASN A 60 8.20 20.77 11.07
CA ASN A 60 7.53 21.88 11.77
C ASN A 60 7.52 21.70 13.29
N HIS A 61 7.53 20.47 13.79
CA HIS A 61 7.44 20.20 15.22
C HIS A 61 8.81 20.12 15.91
N TYR A 62 9.80 19.52 15.23
CA TYR A 62 11.13 19.29 15.79
C TYR A 62 12.21 20.19 15.20
N ASN A 63 11.90 20.98 14.18
CA ASN A 63 12.85 21.84 13.44
C ASN A 63 14.08 21.08 12.92
N LYS A 64 13.87 19.83 12.48
CA LYS A 64 14.88 18.89 11.97
C LYS A 64 14.39 18.22 10.69
N LEU A 65 15.31 17.70 9.89
CA LEU A 65 15.00 16.79 8.77
C LEU A 65 14.97 15.35 9.28
N ILE A 66 14.12 14.51 8.65
CA ILE A 66 14.18 13.06 8.85
C ILE A 66 15.38 12.55 8.04
N GLU A 67 16.29 11.82 8.69
CA GLU A 67 17.32 11.06 7.99
C GLU A 67 16.70 9.92 7.19
N GLU A 68 17.14 9.75 5.95
CA GLU A 68 16.65 8.67 5.12
C GLU A 68 17.45 7.38 5.35
N ASN A 69 16.77 6.27 5.59
CA ASN A 69 17.38 4.96 5.59
C ASN A 69 17.50 4.41 4.16
N PRO A 70 18.54 3.65 3.85
CA PRO A 70 18.58 2.85 2.63
C PRO A 70 17.35 1.94 2.55
N ILE A 71 16.65 1.96 1.44
CA ILE A 71 15.45 1.14 1.23
C ILE A 71 15.81 0.03 0.26
N GLU A 72 15.66 -1.21 0.71
CA GLU A 72 15.77 -2.36 -0.16
C GLU A 72 14.56 -2.43 -1.10
N ASN A 73 14.81 -2.71 -2.38
CA ASN A 73 13.74 -2.89 -3.35
C ASN A 73 12.88 -4.10 -2.94
N PRO A 74 11.57 -3.93 -2.67
CA PRO A 74 10.72 -5.03 -2.31
C PRO A 74 10.58 -6.00 -3.49
N ASP A 75 10.84 -7.29 -3.26
CA ASP A 75 10.62 -8.33 -4.25
C ASP A 75 9.14 -8.74 -4.25
N VAL A 76 8.32 -8.03 -5.01
CA VAL A 76 6.87 -8.26 -5.11
C VAL A 76 6.53 -9.17 -6.26
N ILE A 77 7.23 -9.02 -7.38
CA ILE A 77 6.99 -9.78 -8.60
C ILE A 77 8.01 -10.92 -8.64
N PRO A 78 7.56 -12.19 -8.68
CA PRO A 78 8.48 -13.32 -8.79
C PRO A 78 9.40 -13.17 -10.00
N SER A 79 10.70 -13.42 -9.81
CA SER A 79 11.71 -13.27 -10.88
C SER A 79 11.41 -14.11 -12.13
N SER A 80 10.69 -15.23 -11.99
CA SER A 80 10.24 -16.06 -13.10
C SER A 80 9.27 -15.34 -14.04
N TRP A 81 8.53 -14.34 -13.53
CA TRP A 81 7.52 -13.61 -14.30
C TRP A 81 8.11 -12.59 -15.28
N TYR A 82 9.30 -12.09 -15.04
CA TYR A 82 10.01 -11.23 -15.99
C TYR A 82 10.40 -11.92 -17.32
N ARG A 83 10.21 -13.24 -17.40
CA ARG A 83 10.51 -14.04 -18.60
C ARG A 83 9.32 -14.22 -19.53
N TYR A 84 8.09 -13.95 -19.06
CA TYR A 84 6.89 -14.09 -19.87
C TYR A 84 6.72 -12.93 -20.84
N LYS A 85 6.22 -13.22 -22.02
CA LYS A 85 5.66 -12.19 -22.91
C LYS A 85 4.18 -12.00 -22.60
N ARG A 86 3.65 -10.83 -22.92
CA ARG A 86 2.25 -10.49 -22.61
C ARG A 86 1.24 -11.44 -23.28
N ASP A 87 1.54 -11.91 -24.48
CA ASP A 87 0.73 -12.85 -25.26
C ASP A 87 0.80 -14.30 -24.76
N GLU A 88 1.78 -14.63 -23.91
CA GLU A 88 1.93 -15.94 -23.29
C GLU A 88 1.11 -16.10 -21.98
N VAL A 89 0.47 -15.00 -21.52
CA VAL A 89 -0.27 -14.98 -20.25
C VAL A 89 -1.67 -15.59 -20.42
N ASP A 90 -1.82 -16.82 -19.97
CA ASP A 90 -3.10 -17.54 -19.97
C ASP A 90 -4.02 -17.16 -18.78
N VAL A 91 -5.22 -17.74 -18.76
CA VAL A 91 -6.22 -17.50 -17.72
C VAL A 91 -5.73 -17.95 -16.34
N ASN A 92 -5.05 -19.10 -16.25
CA ASN A 92 -4.55 -19.64 -14.99
C ASN A 92 -3.44 -18.76 -14.43
N THR A 93 -2.57 -18.26 -15.31
CA THR A 93 -1.53 -17.28 -14.95
C THR A 93 -2.15 -16.02 -14.34
N LYS A 94 -3.21 -15.47 -14.95
CA LYS A 94 -3.95 -14.31 -14.41
C LYS A 94 -4.57 -14.61 -13.03
N ARG A 95 -5.21 -15.77 -12.87
CA ARG A 95 -5.78 -16.19 -11.58
C ARG A 95 -4.74 -16.25 -10.47
N ASN A 96 -3.61 -16.92 -10.74
CA ASN A 96 -2.51 -17.06 -9.79
C ASN A 96 -1.88 -15.69 -9.45
N ALA A 97 -1.76 -14.82 -10.42
CA ALA A 97 -1.27 -13.48 -10.24
C ALA A 97 -2.16 -12.64 -9.34
N VAL A 98 -3.47 -12.64 -9.57
CA VAL A 98 -4.42 -11.91 -8.72
C VAL A 98 -4.40 -12.48 -7.30
N LYS A 99 -4.30 -13.80 -7.15
CA LYS A 99 -4.15 -14.43 -5.83
C LYS A 99 -2.89 -13.95 -5.12
N ALA A 100 -1.72 -14.06 -5.76
CA ALA A 100 -0.46 -13.65 -5.16
C ALA A 100 -0.44 -12.14 -4.83
N GLY A 101 -0.97 -11.31 -5.71
CA GLY A 101 -1.01 -9.86 -5.50
C GLY A 101 -1.93 -9.44 -4.36
N ILE A 102 -3.12 -10.03 -4.21
CA ILE A 102 -4.01 -9.71 -3.09
C ILE A 102 -3.46 -10.23 -1.75
N GLU A 103 -2.84 -11.39 -1.72
CA GLU A 103 -2.18 -11.94 -0.54
C GLU A 103 -1.01 -11.03 -0.11
N LYS A 104 -0.20 -10.55 -1.06
CA LYS A 104 0.88 -9.61 -0.79
C LYS A 104 0.36 -8.28 -0.25
N TRP A 105 -0.73 -7.76 -0.81
CA TRP A 105 -1.33 -6.52 -0.33
C TRP A 105 -1.86 -6.67 1.10
N VAL A 106 -2.62 -7.72 1.41
CA VAL A 106 -3.10 -7.97 2.78
C VAL A 106 -1.94 -8.11 3.76
N ALA A 107 -0.87 -8.79 3.39
CA ALA A 107 0.32 -8.93 4.23
C ALA A 107 0.98 -7.57 4.48
N TRP A 108 1.12 -6.74 3.44
CA TRP A 108 1.68 -5.40 3.54
C TRP A 108 0.87 -4.50 4.50
N GLU A 109 -0.45 -4.43 4.32
CA GLU A 109 -1.31 -3.62 5.20
C GLU A 109 -1.29 -4.10 6.65
N THR A 110 -1.13 -5.41 6.86
CA THR A 110 -0.99 -6.01 8.21
C THR A 110 0.32 -5.58 8.86
N GLU A 111 1.44 -5.65 8.12
CA GLU A 111 2.76 -5.19 8.57
C GLU A 111 2.72 -3.68 8.89
N THR A 112 2.14 -2.88 8.00
CA THR A 112 2.00 -1.43 8.15
C THR A 112 1.19 -1.06 9.38
N LYS A 113 0.07 -1.73 9.61
CA LYS A 113 -0.74 -1.52 10.81
C LYS A 113 0.05 -1.79 12.08
N THR A 114 0.73 -2.93 12.15
CA THR A 114 1.55 -3.31 13.31
C THR A 114 2.64 -2.28 13.60
N LEU A 115 3.33 -1.82 12.55
CA LEU A 115 4.39 -0.81 12.69
C LEU A 115 3.82 0.54 13.20
N TYR A 116 2.69 0.99 12.68
CA TYR A 116 2.10 2.25 13.09
C TYR A 116 1.54 2.19 14.52
N GLU A 117 0.94 1.07 14.92
CA GLU A 117 0.48 0.84 16.29
C GLU A 117 1.66 0.84 17.28
N GLN A 118 2.78 0.20 16.93
CA GLN A 118 3.98 0.21 17.75
C GLN A 118 4.59 1.62 17.85
N ALA A 119 4.72 2.33 16.76
CA ALA A 119 5.20 3.71 16.75
C ALA A 119 4.34 4.64 17.60
N TYR A 120 3.02 4.44 17.60
CA TYR A 120 2.09 5.18 18.47
C TYR A 120 2.39 4.94 19.95
N ILE A 121 2.59 3.67 20.35
CA ILE A 121 2.90 3.30 21.73
C ILE A 121 4.26 3.87 22.16
N ASP A 122 5.29 3.69 21.32
CA ASP A 122 6.65 4.15 21.62
C ASP A 122 6.70 5.68 21.82
N LEU A 123 5.95 6.43 21.01
CA LEU A 123 5.84 7.89 21.16
C LEU A 123 5.13 8.28 22.47
N LEU A 124 4.12 7.55 22.90
CA LEU A 124 3.48 7.79 24.20
C LEU A 124 4.44 7.52 25.35
N ASP A 125 5.21 6.44 25.28
CA ASP A 125 6.20 6.08 26.31
C ASP A 125 7.34 7.12 26.40
N LEU A 126 7.65 7.79 25.30
CA LEU A 126 8.59 8.93 25.28
C LEU A 126 7.97 10.25 25.76
N GLY A 127 6.67 10.27 26.08
CA GLY A 127 5.95 11.50 26.43
C GLY A 127 5.58 12.40 25.24
N GLU A 128 5.79 11.94 24.01
CA GLU A 128 5.53 12.66 22.76
C GLU A 128 4.05 12.58 22.31
N VAL A 129 3.17 13.06 23.19
CA VAL A 129 1.70 12.92 23.02
C VAL A 129 1.19 13.54 21.70
N ALA A 130 1.76 14.67 21.27
CA ALA A 130 1.35 15.33 20.02
C ALA A 130 1.75 14.51 18.80
N ALA A 131 2.94 13.93 18.81
CA ALA A 131 3.41 13.04 17.76
C ALA A 131 2.62 11.73 17.73
N ALA A 132 2.38 11.11 18.88
CA ALA A 132 1.52 9.92 18.99
C ALA A 132 0.13 10.18 18.40
N LYS A 133 -0.51 11.31 18.73
CA LYS A 133 -1.80 11.70 18.17
C LYS A 133 -1.75 11.85 16.64
N LYS A 134 -0.62 12.33 16.09
CA LYS A 134 -0.42 12.40 14.64
C LYS A 134 -0.37 11.00 14.03
N ILE A 135 0.36 10.06 14.64
CA ILE A 135 0.47 8.67 14.16
C ILE A 135 -0.87 7.92 14.30
N ALA A 136 -1.67 8.20 15.34
CA ALA A 136 -3.00 7.61 15.48
C ALA A 136 -3.91 7.84 14.25
N CYS A 137 -3.75 8.97 13.53
CA CYS A 137 -4.47 9.21 12.29
C CYS A 137 -4.07 8.23 11.18
N TYR A 138 -2.79 7.83 11.12
CA TYR A 138 -2.30 6.84 10.17
C TYR A 138 -2.74 5.43 10.55
N VAL A 139 -2.74 5.09 11.84
CA VAL A 139 -3.33 3.82 12.34
C VAL A 139 -4.78 3.67 11.87
N CYS A 140 -5.59 4.72 12.02
CA CYS A 140 -6.98 4.71 11.55
C CYS A 140 -7.12 4.60 10.03
N ALA A 141 -6.17 5.14 9.28
CA ALA A 141 -6.18 5.05 7.81
C ALA A 141 -5.85 3.63 7.36
N VAL A 142 -4.74 3.06 7.84
CA VAL A 142 -4.30 1.71 7.47
C VAL A 142 -5.29 0.64 7.94
N ASP A 143 -5.96 0.80 9.08
CA ASP A 143 -7.00 -0.14 9.53
C ASP A 143 -8.17 -0.22 8.52
N ARG A 144 -8.54 0.89 7.89
CA ARG A 144 -9.57 0.91 6.83
C ARG A 144 -9.06 0.26 5.54
N GLU A 145 -7.82 0.51 5.17
CA GLU A 145 -7.18 -0.07 3.99
C GLU A 145 -7.01 -1.59 4.13
N LEU A 146 -6.54 -2.05 5.28
CA LEU A 146 -6.45 -3.47 5.62
C LEU A 146 -7.81 -4.17 5.55
N LYS A 147 -8.84 -3.60 6.16
CA LYS A 147 -10.20 -4.16 6.12
C LYS A 147 -10.74 -4.24 4.68
N TRP A 148 -10.38 -3.27 3.86
CA TRP A 148 -10.80 -3.27 2.46
C TRP A 148 -10.04 -4.35 1.66
N ALA A 149 -8.72 -4.46 1.80
CA ALA A 149 -7.90 -5.50 1.17
C ALA A 149 -8.35 -6.91 1.61
N GLN A 150 -8.60 -7.12 2.91
CA GLN A 150 -9.12 -8.39 3.44
C GLN A 150 -10.48 -8.75 2.85
N ARG A 151 -11.40 -7.79 2.73
CA ARG A 151 -12.71 -8.03 2.10
C ARG A 151 -12.57 -8.43 0.64
N LYS A 152 -11.67 -7.78 -0.10
CA LYS A 152 -11.35 -8.15 -1.49
C LYS A 152 -10.80 -9.57 -1.58
N HIS A 153 -9.87 -9.91 -0.70
CA HIS A 153 -9.32 -11.27 -0.63
C HIS A 153 -10.40 -12.31 -0.34
N ILE A 154 -11.26 -12.10 0.67
CA ILE A 154 -12.37 -13.01 1.01
C ILE A 154 -13.30 -13.20 -0.18
N ASN A 155 -13.66 -12.14 -0.89
CA ASN A 155 -14.53 -12.22 -2.06
C ASN A 155 -13.89 -13.03 -3.21
N LEU A 156 -12.60 -12.82 -3.46
CA LEU A 156 -11.85 -13.58 -4.46
C LEU A 156 -11.76 -15.08 -4.10
N VAL A 157 -11.50 -15.39 -2.82
CA VAL A 157 -11.49 -16.77 -2.30
C VAL A 157 -12.88 -17.41 -2.49
N THR A 158 -13.94 -16.70 -2.11
CA THR A 158 -15.32 -17.18 -2.24
C THR A 158 -15.71 -17.45 -3.69
N ALA A 159 -15.20 -16.65 -4.62
CA ALA A 159 -15.41 -16.84 -6.06
C ALA A 159 -14.43 -17.83 -6.70
N ASP A 160 -13.62 -18.55 -5.90
CA ASP A 160 -12.54 -19.45 -6.36
C ASP A 160 -11.63 -18.78 -7.40
N TYR A 161 -11.35 -17.50 -7.25
CA TYR A 161 -10.56 -16.71 -8.20
C TYR A 161 -11.04 -16.87 -9.66
N SER A 162 -12.34 -17.05 -9.87
CA SER A 162 -12.87 -17.23 -11.22
C SER A 162 -12.57 -16.02 -12.10
N ILE A 163 -12.23 -16.26 -13.36
CA ILE A 163 -11.86 -15.18 -14.29
C ILE A 163 -13.04 -14.21 -14.51
N SER A 164 -14.27 -14.70 -14.49
CA SER A 164 -15.47 -13.86 -14.63
C SER A 164 -15.60 -12.90 -13.47
N TYR A 165 -15.32 -13.35 -12.24
CA TYR A 165 -15.32 -12.49 -11.07
C TYR A 165 -14.19 -11.45 -11.13
N ILE A 166 -12.98 -11.89 -11.49
CA ILE A 166 -11.81 -11.00 -11.63
C ILE A 166 -12.08 -9.88 -12.64
N LEU A 167 -12.66 -10.21 -13.80
CA LEU A 167 -13.00 -9.23 -14.83
C LEU A 167 -14.10 -8.26 -14.38
N GLY A 168 -15.14 -8.77 -13.70
CA GLY A 168 -16.19 -7.91 -13.14
C GLY A 168 -15.67 -6.98 -12.02
N GLU A 169 -14.79 -7.49 -11.17
CA GLU A 169 -14.15 -6.68 -10.13
C GLU A 169 -13.23 -5.59 -10.72
N GLN A 170 -12.55 -5.88 -11.82
CA GLN A 170 -11.73 -4.91 -12.55
C GLN A 170 -12.55 -3.68 -12.97
N ASP A 171 -13.73 -3.88 -13.51
CA ASP A 171 -14.61 -2.76 -13.93
C ASP A 171 -15.03 -1.92 -12.72
N TYR A 172 -15.40 -2.56 -11.62
CA TYR A 172 -15.68 -1.89 -10.35
C TYR A 172 -14.49 -1.07 -9.85
N LEU A 173 -13.28 -1.63 -9.83
CA LEU A 173 -12.08 -0.95 -9.38
C LEU A 173 -11.73 0.25 -10.27
N HIS A 174 -12.00 0.17 -11.57
CA HIS A 174 -11.80 1.26 -12.50
C HIS A 174 -12.71 2.46 -12.19
N ASP A 175 -13.99 2.22 -11.93
CA ASP A 175 -14.95 3.27 -11.59
C ASP A 175 -14.67 3.84 -10.19
N TRP A 176 -14.32 2.98 -9.23
CA TRP A 176 -13.87 3.40 -7.90
C TRP A 176 -12.66 4.35 -7.98
N TYR A 177 -11.66 4.03 -8.81
CA TYR A 177 -10.50 4.90 -9.01
C TYR A 177 -10.89 6.28 -9.55
N LYS A 178 -11.74 6.33 -10.56
CA LYS A 178 -12.24 7.61 -11.11
C LYS A 178 -12.88 8.48 -10.04
N ASP A 179 -13.69 7.86 -9.17
CA ASP A 179 -14.33 8.58 -8.08
C ASP A 179 -13.32 9.09 -7.05
N LYS A 180 -12.38 8.25 -6.63
CA LYS A 180 -11.30 8.64 -5.70
C LYS A 180 -10.44 9.77 -6.24
N MET A 181 -10.07 9.74 -7.53
CA MET A 181 -9.25 10.78 -8.13
C MET A 181 -9.94 12.15 -8.20
N LYS A 182 -11.27 12.22 -8.31
CA LYS A 182 -12.01 13.50 -8.23
C LYS A 182 -11.80 14.22 -6.90
N HIS A 183 -11.49 13.49 -5.85
CA HIS A 183 -11.34 14.03 -4.48
C HIS A 183 -9.89 14.04 -4.00
N TYR A 184 -8.97 13.42 -4.74
CA TYR A 184 -7.57 13.28 -4.32
C TYR A 184 -6.85 14.63 -4.14
N ASP A 185 -7.05 15.57 -5.06
CA ASP A 185 -6.38 16.88 -5.07
C ASP A 185 -7.01 17.90 -4.12
N LYS A 186 -8.17 17.56 -3.51
CA LYS A 186 -8.90 18.49 -2.63
C LYS A 186 -8.46 18.45 -1.15
N HIS A 187 -7.57 17.52 -0.79
CA HIS A 187 -7.09 17.31 0.58
C HIS A 187 -5.56 17.21 0.63
#